data_4361ca6eac2e00ad29641c0e195ee0f6
#
_entry.id   4361ca6eac2e00ad29641c0e195ee0f6
#
_cell.length_a   1.000
_cell.length_b   1.000
_cell.length_c   1.000
_cell.angle_alpha   90.00
_cell.angle_beta   90.00
_cell.angle_gamma   90.00
#
_symmetry.space_group_name_H-M   'P 1'
#
loop_
_entity.id
_entity.type
_entity.pdbx_description
1 polymer ?
#
loop_
_entity_poly.entity_id
_entity_poly.type
_entity_poly.pdbx_seq_one_letter_code
_entity_poly.pdbx_strand_id
1 'polypeptide(L)'
;APSAAAASVLAGDIGTDCHTIDSVTFTWLGRNPGAPGRSLEALPVTIRPGDMLLVDEAGMASTENLAALTEIAAESGAVLRLIGDPKQLAAVETGGLFADLTRTPGTVELSEVMRMGADTEQAEATLALREGNTDALDLYAHRGWIRGGHREQMLTDAVQAFLDDTKAGRKSLVIASNNSDVDSLNEVIRADRIAHGHVDDTRTTRLSRGDTVGVGDTIIARENAKLYTSDSKYLGRVINGQLFTLTGIADDGSLSVRDINTGNEMVVPASYASKSMHLGYATTIHRAQGATVDVTHAVVDTSVDRAGLYVAMTRGKKENRAYAVCEPTVDLSAEDAHMHSAGDHDAPTAAEVLAAILRRDTHQASATATLREEMTGATDPARIEALYRHGVDLAAQAFTSSTLPTYIDALPRLYGRHLEPGGDQYDALARAWTDAATTGHDPRELWAEATANLETADNPGAVIAHRIR
;
A
#
# COMPACT_ATOMS: atom_id res chain seq x y z
N ALA A 1 8.02 19.62 1.31
CA ALA A 1 7.68 18.46 0.45
C ALA A 1 8.29 17.18 1.03
N PRO A 2 7.77 15.97 0.73
CA PRO A 2 8.24 14.71 1.34
C PRO A 2 9.63 14.29 0.88
N SER A 3 10.04 14.68 -0.32
CA SER A 3 11.35 14.32 -0.86
C SER A 3 12.10 15.54 -1.41
N ALA A 4 13.43 15.42 -1.54
CA ALA A 4 14.26 16.48 -2.08
C ALA A 4 13.93 16.77 -3.57
N ALA A 5 13.55 15.75 -4.34
CA ALA A 5 13.11 15.91 -5.71
C ALA A 5 11.79 16.71 -5.78
N ALA A 6 10.79 16.35 -4.95
CA ALA A 6 9.53 17.07 -4.86
C ALA A 6 9.73 18.51 -4.37
N ALA A 7 10.64 18.72 -3.40
CA ALA A 7 11.00 20.06 -2.94
C ALA A 7 11.62 20.92 -4.06
N SER A 8 12.48 20.32 -4.90
CA SER A 8 13.10 21.03 -6.03
C SER A 8 12.08 21.42 -7.11
N VAL A 9 11.13 20.54 -7.43
CA VAL A 9 10.06 20.84 -8.38
C VAL A 9 9.17 21.96 -7.84
N LEU A 10 8.71 21.82 -6.59
CA LEU A 10 7.88 22.85 -5.95
C LEU A 10 8.58 24.22 -5.90
N ALA A 11 9.88 24.24 -5.57
CA ALA A 11 10.68 25.46 -5.56
C ALA A 11 10.70 26.16 -6.93
N GLY A 12 10.80 25.38 -8.01
CA GLY A 12 10.72 25.88 -9.38
C GLY A 12 9.35 26.45 -9.72
N ASP A 13 8.29 25.81 -9.27
CA ASP A 13 6.90 26.20 -9.58
C ASP A 13 6.47 27.47 -8.84
N ILE A 14 6.84 27.62 -7.57
CA ILE A 14 6.43 28.77 -6.72
C ILE A 14 7.48 29.87 -6.57
N GLY A 15 8.70 29.66 -7.09
CA GLY A 15 9.79 30.62 -7.03
C GLY A 15 10.32 30.91 -5.61
N THR A 16 10.22 29.96 -4.71
CA THR A 16 10.65 30.07 -3.30
C THR A 16 11.47 28.84 -2.90
N ASP A 17 12.45 29.03 -2.01
CA ASP A 17 13.23 27.93 -1.47
C ASP A 17 12.33 26.92 -0.74
N CYS A 18 12.46 25.65 -1.12
CA CYS A 18 11.71 24.55 -0.54
C CYS A 18 12.63 23.55 0.16
N HIS A 19 12.18 23.05 1.29
CA HIS A 19 12.88 22.07 2.11
C HIS A 19 12.10 20.76 2.18
N THR A 20 12.81 19.65 2.45
CA THR A 20 12.12 18.41 2.80
C THR A 20 11.53 18.52 4.20
N ILE A 21 10.40 17.84 4.43
CA ILE A 21 9.79 17.73 5.76
C ILE A 21 10.84 17.26 6.77
N ASP A 22 11.54 16.18 6.44
CA ASP A 22 12.57 15.61 7.32
C ASP A 22 13.71 16.58 7.62
N SER A 23 14.15 17.42 6.69
CA SER A 23 15.25 18.36 6.96
C SER A 23 14.87 19.42 8.01
N VAL A 24 13.61 19.77 8.10
CA VAL A 24 13.06 20.71 9.08
C VAL A 24 12.78 20.01 10.41
N THR A 25 12.02 18.91 10.36
CA THR A 25 11.57 18.20 11.56
C THR A 25 12.69 17.44 12.26
N PHE A 26 13.67 16.88 11.50
CA PHE A 26 14.82 16.17 12.06
C PHE A 26 15.66 17.08 12.97
N THR A 27 15.87 18.35 12.56
CA THR A 27 16.57 19.35 13.37
C THR A 27 15.74 19.71 14.60
N TRP A 28 14.43 19.94 14.45
CA TRP A 28 13.51 20.25 15.54
C TRP A 28 13.46 19.16 16.59
N LEU A 29 13.40 17.90 16.16
CA LEU A 29 13.36 16.73 17.03
C LEU A 29 14.72 16.39 17.69
N GLY A 30 15.76 17.20 17.44
CA GLY A 30 17.08 16.99 18.03
C GLY A 30 17.82 15.76 17.51
N ARG A 31 17.44 15.26 16.35
CA ARG A 31 18.05 14.08 15.74
C ARG A 31 19.38 14.36 15.03
N ASN A 32 19.73 15.63 14.83
CA ASN A 32 21.03 16.04 14.32
C ASN A 32 22.08 15.98 15.45
N PRO A 33 23.21 15.27 15.27
CA PRO A 33 24.27 15.22 16.27
C PRO A 33 24.77 16.61 16.64
N GLY A 34 24.63 17.01 17.91
CA GLY A 34 25.11 18.28 18.42
C GLY A 34 24.20 19.50 18.16
N ALA A 35 23.07 19.34 17.49
CA ALA A 35 22.09 20.41 17.37
C ALA A 35 21.19 20.49 18.61
N PRO A 36 20.87 21.71 19.13
CA PRO A 36 19.84 21.86 20.14
C PRO A 36 18.49 21.50 19.51
N GLY A 37 17.80 20.51 20.05
CA GLY A 37 16.42 20.25 19.67
C GLY A 37 15.49 21.41 20.03
N ARG A 38 14.36 21.54 19.33
CA ARG A 38 13.31 22.56 19.58
C ARG A 38 13.84 23.97 19.58
N SER A 39 14.65 24.33 18.59
CA SER A 39 15.16 25.69 18.40
C SER A 39 14.84 26.18 16.99
N LEU A 40 14.12 27.28 16.88
CA LEU A 40 13.81 27.93 15.58
C LEU A 40 15.08 28.41 14.88
N GLU A 41 16.10 28.84 15.64
CA GLU A 41 17.38 29.32 15.09
C GLU A 41 18.20 28.22 14.42
N ALA A 42 17.98 26.96 14.86
CA ALA A 42 18.71 25.81 14.31
C ALA A 42 18.06 25.24 13.03
N LEU A 43 16.85 25.72 12.66
CA LEU A 43 16.17 25.24 11.46
C LEU A 43 16.91 25.63 10.18
N PRO A 44 16.83 24.83 9.11
CA PRO A 44 17.44 25.15 7.82
C PRO A 44 16.79 26.33 7.10
N VAL A 45 15.71 26.88 7.64
CA VAL A 45 14.91 27.98 7.11
C VAL A 45 14.53 28.94 8.24
N THR A 46 14.54 30.23 7.97
CA THR A 46 14.07 31.25 8.92
C THR A 46 12.56 31.40 8.77
N ILE A 47 11.81 31.18 9.86
CA ILE A 47 10.35 31.35 9.94
C ILE A 47 10.03 32.52 10.85
N ARG A 48 9.18 33.43 10.41
CA ARG A 48 8.79 34.64 11.12
C ARG A 48 7.30 34.63 11.48
N PRO A 49 6.88 35.38 12.51
CA PRO A 49 5.46 35.56 12.81
C PRO A 49 4.71 36.10 11.57
N GLY A 50 3.60 35.43 11.23
CA GLY A 50 2.78 35.76 10.08
C GLY A 50 3.19 35.06 8.76
N ASP A 51 4.33 34.37 8.72
CA ASP A 51 4.70 33.52 7.57
C ASP A 51 3.72 32.34 7.44
N MET A 52 3.65 31.78 6.23
CA MET A 52 2.89 30.58 5.95
C MET A 52 3.85 29.40 5.72
N LEU A 53 3.74 28.37 6.55
CA LEU A 53 4.43 27.10 6.40
C LEU A 53 3.56 26.17 5.57
N LEU A 54 3.86 26.06 4.28
CA LEU A 54 3.12 25.22 3.33
C LEU A 54 3.76 23.85 3.23
N VAL A 55 2.98 22.79 3.49
CA VAL A 55 3.40 21.39 3.38
C VAL A 55 2.66 20.77 2.20
N ASP A 56 3.39 20.49 1.13
CA ASP A 56 2.87 19.78 -0.03
C ASP A 56 3.07 18.26 0.13
N GLU A 57 2.15 17.46 -0.48
CA GLU A 57 2.07 16.01 -0.33
C GLU A 57 2.01 15.57 1.14
N ALA A 58 1.20 16.27 1.96
CA ALA A 58 1.13 16.07 3.41
C ALA A 58 0.63 14.67 3.82
N GLY A 59 -0.02 13.92 2.91
CA GLY A 59 -0.40 12.52 3.11
C GLY A 59 0.79 11.59 3.34
N MET A 60 1.97 11.95 2.84
CA MET A 60 3.22 11.19 3.03
C MET A 60 3.96 11.56 4.32
N ALA A 61 3.52 12.58 5.05
CA ALA A 61 4.17 12.95 6.31
C ALA A 61 3.72 12.03 7.45
N SER A 62 4.67 11.58 8.26
CA SER A 62 4.36 10.82 9.47
C SER A 62 3.62 11.69 10.50
N THR A 63 2.90 11.05 11.41
CA THR A 63 2.23 11.74 12.52
C THR A 63 3.22 12.56 13.36
N GLU A 64 4.43 12.05 13.58
CA GLU A 64 5.48 12.74 14.33
C GLU A 64 5.97 13.99 13.58
N ASN A 65 6.17 13.89 12.26
CA ASN A 65 6.55 15.04 11.43
C ASN A 65 5.47 16.12 11.43
N LEU A 66 4.19 15.75 11.32
CA LEU A 66 3.08 16.71 11.39
C LEU A 66 2.97 17.39 12.76
N ALA A 67 3.21 16.63 13.85
CA ALA A 67 3.26 17.19 15.20
C ALA A 67 4.41 18.21 15.35
N ALA A 68 5.62 17.85 14.90
CA ALA A 68 6.78 18.76 14.91
C ALA A 68 6.54 20.04 14.11
N LEU A 69 5.94 19.95 12.91
CA LEU A 69 5.58 21.10 12.09
C LEU A 69 4.53 22.00 12.78
N THR A 70 3.60 21.39 13.52
CA THR A 70 2.59 22.12 14.29
C THR A 70 3.25 22.89 15.46
N GLU A 71 4.19 22.26 16.17
CA GLU A 71 4.97 22.91 17.25
C GLU A 71 5.80 24.08 16.66
N ILE A 72 6.50 23.87 15.55
CA ILE A 72 7.28 24.90 14.86
C ILE A 72 6.40 26.09 14.47
N ALA A 73 5.23 25.83 13.88
CA ALA A 73 4.30 26.88 13.46
C ALA A 73 3.76 27.67 14.69
N ALA A 74 3.42 26.99 15.77
CA ALA A 74 2.95 27.62 17.01
C ALA A 74 4.03 28.50 17.65
N GLU A 75 5.27 28.01 17.74
CA GLU A 75 6.38 28.73 18.38
C GLU A 75 6.87 29.90 17.54
N SER A 76 6.87 29.77 16.20
CA SER A 76 7.26 30.87 15.30
C SER A 76 6.15 31.91 15.08
N GLY A 77 4.90 31.63 15.44
CA GLY A 77 3.75 32.46 15.08
C GLY A 77 3.38 32.39 13.60
N ALA A 78 3.78 31.34 12.90
CA ALA A 78 3.44 31.07 11.51
C ALA A 78 2.12 30.31 11.37
N VAL A 79 1.56 30.31 10.15
CA VAL A 79 0.34 29.54 9.83
C VAL A 79 0.71 28.29 9.07
N LEU A 80 0.37 27.11 9.62
CA LEU A 80 0.56 25.83 8.96
C LEU A 80 -0.57 25.58 7.94
N ARG A 81 -0.21 25.22 6.71
CA ARG A 81 -1.14 24.75 5.67
C ARG A 81 -0.67 23.43 5.12
N LEU A 82 -1.58 22.46 5.09
CA LEU A 82 -1.33 21.13 4.59
C LEU A 82 -2.06 20.95 3.26
N ILE A 83 -1.35 20.52 2.24
CA ILE A 83 -1.89 20.20 0.91
C ILE A 83 -1.51 18.75 0.61
N GLY A 84 -2.41 18.00 0.00
CA GLY A 84 -2.16 16.61 -0.40
C GLY A 84 -3.43 15.89 -0.78
N ASP A 85 -3.28 14.67 -1.26
CA ASP A 85 -4.38 13.78 -1.56
C ASP A 85 -4.41 12.64 -0.52
N PRO A 86 -5.44 12.55 0.33
CA PRO A 86 -5.54 11.50 1.35
C PRO A 86 -5.74 10.09 0.78
N LYS A 87 -6.02 9.97 -0.52
CA LYS A 87 -6.24 8.69 -1.23
C LYS A 87 -5.01 8.21 -2.01
N GLN A 88 -3.94 9.02 -2.08
CA GLN A 88 -2.64 8.60 -2.60
C GLN A 88 -1.86 7.81 -1.53
N LEU A 89 -0.62 7.41 -1.84
CA LEU A 89 0.20 6.64 -0.91
C LEU A 89 0.38 7.38 0.42
N ALA A 90 0.16 6.65 1.51
CA ALA A 90 0.36 7.16 2.86
C ALA A 90 1.86 7.17 3.25
N ALA A 91 2.16 7.77 4.41
CA ALA A 91 3.49 7.69 5.02
C ALA A 91 3.91 6.23 5.22
N VAL A 92 5.21 5.95 5.04
CA VAL A 92 5.78 4.61 5.31
C VAL A 92 5.81 4.33 6.82
N GLU A 93 5.95 5.39 7.63
CA GLU A 93 5.87 5.34 9.09
C GLU A 93 4.43 5.51 9.57
N THR A 94 4.20 5.60 10.88
CA THR A 94 2.87 5.84 11.47
C THR A 94 2.20 7.06 10.84
N GLY A 95 1.14 6.84 10.06
CA GLY A 95 0.45 7.84 9.24
C GLY A 95 -1.04 7.96 9.58
N GLY A 96 -1.83 8.38 8.58
CA GLY A 96 -3.30 8.49 8.69
C GLY A 96 -3.81 9.81 9.27
N LEU A 97 -2.96 10.61 9.94
CA LEU A 97 -3.38 11.87 10.56
C LEU A 97 -3.87 12.88 9.51
N PHE A 98 -3.17 13.01 8.37
CA PHE A 98 -3.61 13.92 7.30
C PHE A 98 -5.01 13.55 6.79
N ALA A 99 -5.25 12.27 6.52
CA ALA A 99 -6.56 11.79 6.09
C ALA A 99 -7.67 12.04 7.13
N ASP A 100 -7.35 11.98 8.41
CA ASP A 100 -8.30 12.32 9.48
C ASP A 100 -8.56 13.84 9.55
N LEU A 101 -7.53 14.66 9.38
CA LEU A 101 -7.63 16.13 9.34
C LEU A 101 -8.50 16.61 8.17
N THR A 102 -8.46 15.94 7.02
CA THR A 102 -9.32 16.32 5.85
C THR A 102 -10.82 16.15 6.12
N ARG A 103 -11.21 15.40 7.15
CA ARG A 103 -12.60 15.25 7.59
C ARG A 103 -13.08 16.35 8.53
N THR A 104 -12.18 17.26 8.93
CA THR A 104 -12.53 18.35 9.86
C THR A 104 -13.19 19.52 9.12
N PRO A 105 -14.10 20.26 9.80
CA PRO A 105 -14.68 21.47 9.21
C PRO A 105 -13.61 22.49 8.81
N GLY A 106 -13.77 23.10 7.64
CA GLY A 106 -12.82 24.09 7.12
C GLY A 106 -11.79 23.51 6.14
N THR A 107 -11.81 22.22 5.89
CA THR A 107 -11.05 21.61 4.78
C THR A 107 -11.65 22.05 3.44
N VAL A 108 -10.79 22.42 2.50
CA VAL A 108 -11.17 22.75 1.12
C VAL A 108 -10.70 21.63 0.22
N GLU A 109 -11.62 21.04 -0.53
CA GLU A 109 -11.31 20.02 -1.53
C GLU A 109 -11.24 20.61 -2.94
N LEU A 110 -10.15 20.29 -3.65
CA LEU A 110 -9.99 20.61 -5.07
C LEU A 110 -10.51 19.41 -5.87
N SER A 111 -11.63 19.57 -6.54
CA SER A 111 -12.32 18.48 -7.27
C SER A 111 -11.95 18.40 -8.75
N GLU A 112 -11.30 19.42 -9.30
CA GLU A 112 -10.94 19.46 -10.72
C GLU A 112 -9.61 18.80 -10.99
N VAL A 113 -9.57 17.82 -11.90
CA VAL A 113 -8.36 17.11 -12.31
C VAL A 113 -7.71 17.83 -13.49
N MET A 114 -6.68 18.64 -13.20
CA MET A 114 -6.00 19.46 -14.23
C MET A 114 -5.01 18.67 -15.09
N ARG A 115 -4.49 17.54 -14.62
CA ARG A 115 -3.41 16.79 -15.29
C ARG A 115 -3.78 16.26 -16.67
N MET A 116 -5.02 15.81 -16.86
CA MET A 116 -5.52 15.24 -18.10
C MET A 116 -5.96 16.28 -19.13
N GLY A 117 -5.86 17.55 -18.80
CA GLY A 117 -6.21 18.67 -19.70
C GLY A 117 -7.66 18.56 -20.19
N ALA A 118 -7.84 18.44 -21.51
CA ALA A 118 -9.17 18.39 -22.12
C ALA A 118 -9.83 16.99 -22.12
N ASP A 119 -9.13 15.95 -21.65
CA ASP A 119 -9.67 14.57 -21.58
C ASP A 119 -10.50 14.40 -20.30
N THR A 120 -11.76 14.86 -20.37
CA THR A 120 -12.70 14.81 -19.23
C THR A 120 -13.07 13.38 -18.85
N GLU A 121 -13.19 12.45 -19.82
CA GLU A 121 -13.50 11.04 -19.54
C GLU A 121 -12.38 10.39 -18.71
N GLN A 122 -11.10 10.64 -19.07
CA GLN A 122 -9.98 10.13 -18.29
C GLN A 122 -9.91 10.79 -16.91
N ALA A 123 -10.22 12.08 -16.80
CA ALA A 123 -10.29 12.77 -15.52
C ALA A 123 -11.34 12.17 -14.60
N GLU A 124 -12.55 11.90 -15.10
CA GLU A 124 -13.63 11.24 -14.36
C GLU A 124 -13.26 9.79 -13.96
N ALA A 125 -12.70 9.00 -14.88
CA ALA A 125 -12.23 7.66 -14.59
C ALA A 125 -11.10 7.67 -13.52
N THR A 126 -10.22 8.67 -13.54
CA THR A 126 -9.17 8.85 -12.53
C THR A 126 -9.77 9.09 -11.14
N LEU A 127 -10.82 9.93 -11.03
CA LEU A 127 -11.52 10.14 -9.77
C LEU A 127 -12.26 8.87 -9.31
N ALA A 128 -12.84 8.12 -10.24
CA ALA A 128 -13.48 6.85 -9.92
C ALA A 128 -12.47 5.79 -9.43
N LEU A 129 -11.26 5.69 -10.03
CA LEU A 129 -10.17 4.86 -9.51
C LEU A 129 -9.77 5.25 -8.07
N ARG A 130 -9.69 6.55 -7.81
CA ARG A 130 -9.37 7.12 -6.49
C ARG A 130 -10.34 6.61 -5.42
N GLU A 131 -11.62 6.51 -5.74
CA GLU A 131 -12.66 6.02 -4.83
C GLU A 131 -12.81 4.49 -4.81
N GLY A 132 -12.04 3.78 -5.64
CA GLY A 132 -12.09 2.32 -5.73
C GLY A 132 -13.27 1.79 -6.53
N ASN A 133 -13.89 2.65 -7.36
CA ASN A 133 -14.95 2.23 -8.26
C ASN A 133 -14.37 1.44 -9.44
N THR A 134 -14.79 0.19 -9.58
CA THR A 134 -14.32 -0.70 -10.64
C THR A 134 -14.82 -0.32 -12.03
N ASP A 135 -15.92 0.42 -12.16
CA ASP A 135 -16.44 0.88 -13.45
C ASP A 135 -15.45 1.79 -14.20
N ALA A 136 -14.54 2.42 -13.46
CA ALA A 136 -13.44 3.18 -14.05
C ALA A 136 -12.61 2.35 -15.02
N LEU A 137 -12.46 1.03 -14.80
CA LEU A 137 -11.67 0.13 -15.63
C LEU A 137 -12.23 -0.01 -17.04
N ASP A 138 -13.53 0.21 -17.22
CA ASP A 138 -14.20 0.09 -18.55
C ASP A 138 -13.62 1.08 -19.54
N LEU A 139 -13.36 2.32 -19.15
CA LEU A 139 -12.71 3.31 -20.01
C LEU A 139 -11.33 2.87 -20.45
N TYR A 140 -10.50 2.40 -19.49
CA TYR A 140 -9.14 1.97 -19.77
C TYR A 140 -9.12 0.72 -20.65
N ALA A 141 -10.05 -0.21 -20.44
CA ALA A 141 -10.22 -1.40 -21.28
C ALA A 141 -10.68 -1.03 -22.70
N HIS A 142 -11.67 -0.15 -22.85
CA HIS A 142 -12.16 0.32 -24.14
C HIS A 142 -11.07 1.04 -24.95
N ARG A 143 -10.18 1.78 -24.29
CA ARG A 143 -9.01 2.44 -24.92
C ARG A 143 -7.85 1.47 -25.20
N GLY A 144 -7.96 0.19 -24.84
CA GLY A 144 -6.90 -0.80 -24.98
C GLY A 144 -5.69 -0.55 -24.07
N TRP A 145 -5.88 0.11 -22.96
CA TRP A 145 -4.83 0.46 -22.01
C TRP A 145 -4.65 -0.57 -20.89
N ILE A 146 -5.47 -1.62 -20.86
CA ILE A 146 -5.35 -2.74 -19.94
C ILE A 146 -4.89 -3.98 -20.72
N ARG A 147 -3.84 -4.60 -20.25
CA ARG A 147 -3.36 -5.91 -20.71
C ARG A 147 -3.20 -6.84 -19.53
N GLY A 148 -3.36 -8.14 -19.74
CA GLY A 148 -3.14 -9.16 -18.74
C GLY A 148 -2.45 -10.37 -19.31
N GLY A 149 -1.63 -11.01 -18.48
CA GLY A 149 -0.88 -12.20 -18.84
C GLY A 149 0.12 -12.60 -17.76
N HIS A 150 0.98 -13.54 -18.12
CA HIS A 150 2.08 -13.96 -17.25
C HIS A 150 3.08 -12.80 -17.04
N ARG A 151 3.77 -12.80 -15.90
CA ARG A 151 4.71 -11.74 -15.50
C ARG A 151 5.72 -11.39 -16.58
N GLU A 152 6.42 -12.38 -17.11
CA GLU A 152 7.44 -12.16 -18.17
C GLU A 152 6.86 -11.49 -19.43
N GLN A 153 5.65 -11.89 -19.83
CA GLN A 153 4.94 -11.28 -20.96
C GLN A 153 4.59 -9.82 -20.66
N MET A 154 4.08 -9.54 -19.45
CA MET A 154 3.68 -8.18 -19.06
C MET A 154 4.89 -7.25 -18.96
N LEU A 155 6.02 -7.73 -18.44
CA LEU A 155 7.28 -6.97 -18.43
C LEU A 155 7.75 -6.68 -19.87
N THR A 156 7.74 -7.68 -20.75
CA THR A 156 8.14 -7.52 -22.17
C THR A 156 7.23 -6.54 -22.91
N ASP A 157 5.92 -6.66 -22.75
CA ASP A 157 4.94 -5.78 -23.40
C ASP A 157 5.09 -4.33 -22.92
N ALA A 158 5.33 -4.12 -21.62
CA ALA A 158 5.55 -2.80 -21.05
C ALA A 158 6.84 -2.15 -21.60
N VAL A 159 7.93 -2.92 -21.71
CA VAL A 159 9.20 -2.45 -22.29
C VAL A 159 9.01 -2.09 -23.75
N GLN A 160 8.37 -2.94 -24.54
CA GLN A 160 8.16 -2.67 -25.98
C GLN A 160 7.37 -1.39 -26.18
N ALA A 161 6.28 -1.20 -25.43
CA ALA A 161 5.47 0.00 -25.51
C ALA A 161 6.24 1.26 -25.06
N PHE A 162 7.07 1.17 -24.03
CA PHE A 162 7.96 2.25 -23.58
C PHE A 162 8.98 2.63 -24.65
N LEU A 163 9.60 1.65 -25.31
CA LEU A 163 10.57 1.88 -26.37
C LEU A 163 9.92 2.53 -27.61
N ASP A 164 8.70 2.11 -27.95
CA ASP A 164 7.93 2.70 -29.05
C ASP A 164 7.56 4.17 -28.74
N ASP A 165 7.17 4.46 -27.52
CA ASP A 165 6.92 5.83 -27.05
C ASP A 165 8.18 6.69 -27.13
N THR A 166 9.30 6.16 -26.68
CA THR A 166 10.60 6.85 -26.73
C THR A 166 11.01 7.16 -28.17
N LYS A 167 10.84 6.19 -29.12
CA LYS A 167 11.08 6.40 -30.56
C LYS A 167 10.15 7.47 -31.14
N ALA A 168 8.91 7.55 -30.65
CA ALA A 168 7.94 8.58 -31.03
C ALA A 168 8.18 9.95 -30.38
N GLY A 169 9.22 10.11 -29.55
CA GLY A 169 9.55 11.34 -28.83
C GLY A 169 8.60 11.67 -27.68
N ARG A 170 7.81 10.73 -27.21
CA ARG A 170 6.92 10.89 -26.04
C ARG A 170 7.71 10.70 -24.74
N LYS A 171 7.42 11.53 -23.74
CA LYS A 171 7.93 11.31 -22.38
C LYS A 171 7.16 10.17 -21.75
N SER A 172 7.83 9.07 -21.51
CA SER A 172 7.22 7.84 -21.02
C SER A 172 7.90 7.36 -19.72
N LEU A 173 7.15 6.65 -18.86
CA LEU A 173 7.64 6.12 -17.61
C LEU A 173 7.15 4.68 -17.41
N VAL A 174 8.08 3.79 -17.08
CA VAL A 174 7.76 2.41 -16.70
C VAL A 174 7.78 2.30 -15.18
N ILE A 175 6.69 1.76 -14.63
CA ILE A 175 6.49 1.60 -13.19
C ILE A 175 6.23 0.13 -12.88
N ALA A 176 6.81 -0.40 -11.81
CA ALA A 176 6.48 -1.74 -11.34
C ALA A 176 6.16 -1.76 -9.84
N SER A 177 5.48 -2.83 -9.41
CA SER A 177 5.06 -3.01 -8.02
C SER A 177 6.23 -3.27 -7.08
N ASN A 178 7.28 -3.94 -7.53
CA ASN A 178 8.40 -4.36 -6.71
C ASN A 178 9.77 -4.07 -7.35
N ASN A 179 10.83 -4.15 -6.55
CA ASN A 179 12.18 -3.85 -7.02
C ASN A 179 12.74 -4.91 -7.99
N SER A 180 12.34 -6.19 -7.87
CA SER A 180 12.80 -7.24 -8.77
C SER A 180 12.32 -7.00 -10.20
N ASP A 181 11.05 -6.62 -10.37
CA ASP A 181 10.51 -6.25 -11.68
C ASP A 181 11.17 -4.99 -12.24
N VAL A 182 11.46 -3.99 -11.38
CA VAL A 182 12.20 -2.79 -11.79
C VAL A 182 13.60 -3.14 -12.30
N ASP A 183 14.30 -4.04 -11.62
CA ASP A 183 15.64 -4.49 -12.02
C ASP A 183 15.55 -5.22 -13.39
N SER A 184 14.61 -6.15 -13.55
CA SER A 184 14.38 -6.85 -14.84
C SER A 184 14.02 -5.89 -15.98
N LEU A 185 13.14 -4.92 -15.73
CA LEU A 185 12.77 -3.89 -16.72
C LEU A 185 13.98 -3.04 -17.12
N ASN A 186 14.81 -2.65 -16.16
CA ASN A 186 16.03 -1.88 -16.43
C ASN A 186 17.01 -2.66 -17.31
N GLU A 187 17.22 -3.95 -17.02
CA GLU A 187 18.11 -4.82 -17.80
C GLU A 187 17.63 -4.96 -19.25
N VAL A 188 16.35 -5.24 -19.46
CA VAL A 188 15.78 -5.44 -20.81
C VAL A 188 15.81 -4.14 -21.62
N ILE A 189 15.44 -3.00 -21.00
CA ILE A 189 15.49 -1.69 -21.67
C ILE A 189 16.92 -1.36 -22.06
N ARG A 190 17.89 -1.59 -21.16
CA ARG A 190 19.30 -1.35 -21.43
C ARG A 190 19.81 -2.21 -22.59
N ALA A 191 19.47 -3.50 -22.61
CA ALA A 191 19.86 -4.41 -23.67
C ALA A 191 19.37 -3.95 -25.07
N ASP A 192 18.10 -3.50 -25.15
CA ASP A 192 17.56 -2.93 -26.40
C ASP A 192 18.31 -1.65 -26.81
N ARG A 193 18.62 -0.77 -25.86
CA ARG A 193 19.33 0.49 -26.13
C ARG A 193 20.76 0.25 -26.62
N ILE A 194 21.45 -0.79 -26.12
CA ILE A 194 22.76 -1.22 -26.61
C ILE A 194 22.61 -1.74 -28.04
N ALA A 195 21.63 -2.62 -28.30
CA ALA A 195 21.40 -3.21 -29.60
C ALA A 195 21.11 -2.17 -30.71
N HIS A 196 20.49 -1.04 -30.31
CA HIS A 196 20.18 0.07 -31.22
C HIS A 196 21.24 1.21 -31.19
N GLY A 197 22.36 1.03 -30.51
CA GLY A 197 23.47 1.99 -30.50
C GLY A 197 23.19 3.28 -29.68
N HIS A 198 22.19 3.25 -28.81
CA HIS A 198 21.87 4.37 -27.91
C HIS A 198 22.70 4.36 -26.62
N VAL A 199 23.31 3.23 -26.30
CA VAL A 199 24.24 3.02 -25.19
C VAL A 199 25.53 2.42 -25.74
N ASP A 200 26.66 3.03 -25.41
CA ASP A 200 27.99 2.52 -25.71
C ASP A 200 28.45 1.58 -24.59
N ASP A 201 28.49 0.28 -24.89
CA ASP A 201 28.91 -0.77 -23.96
C ASP A 201 30.40 -1.14 -24.07
N THR A 202 31.18 -0.40 -24.86
CA THR A 202 32.62 -0.66 -25.04
C THR A 202 33.44 -0.27 -23.82
N ARG A 203 32.99 0.75 -23.08
CA ARG A 203 33.59 1.17 -21.82
C ARG A 203 32.50 1.27 -20.76
N THR A 204 32.58 0.43 -19.75
CA THR A 204 31.55 0.30 -18.72
C THR A 204 32.10 0.45 -17.31
N THR A 205 31.23 0.77 -16.36
CA THR A 205 31.52 0.72 -14.91
C THR A 205 30.38 0.04 -14.17
N ARG A 206 30.62 -0.32 -12.90
CA ARG A 206 29.61 -0.96 -12.05
C ARG A 206 29.01 0.02 -11.06
N LEU A 207 27.69 -0.03 -10.91
CA LEU A 207 26.92 0.69 -9.91
C LEU A 207 26.68 -0.16 -8.66
N SER A 208 25.92 0.38 -7.67
CA SER A 208 25.84 -0.18 -6.31
C SER A 208 25.25 -1.60 -6.23
N ARG A 209 24.36 -2.00 -7.16
CA ARG A 209 23.79 -3.36 -7.21
C ARG A 209 24.54 -4.33 -8.11
N GLY A 210 25.69 -3.88 -8.63
CA GLY A 210 26.45 -4.65 -9.61
C GLY A 210 26.00 -4.41 -11.05
N ASP A 211 25.01 -3.56 -11.28
CA ASP A 211 24.57 -3.13 -12.60
C ASP A 211 25.74 -2.57 -13.39
N THR A 212 25.90 -3.01 -14.61
CA THR A 212 26.91 -2.46 -15.55
C THR A 212 26.26 -1.34 -16.35
N VAL A 213 26.95 -0.19 -16.45
CA VAL A 213 26.47 0.97 -17.20
C VAL A 213 27.54 1.50 -18.15
N GLY A 214 27.11 2.04 -19.30
CA GLY A 214 27.91 2.66 -20.34
C GLY A 214 27.41 4.04 -20.70
N VAL A 215 28.13 4.74 -21.56
CA VAL A 215 27.74 6.08 -22.03
C VAL A 215 26.40 6.00 -22.76
N GLY A 216 25.47 6.87 -22.42
CA GLY A 216 24.09 6.88 -22.92
C GLY A 216 23.07 6.23 -21.98
N ASP A 217 23.52 5.49 -20.94
CA ASP A 217 22.60 4.94 -19.96
C ASP A 217 21.92 6.01 -19.13
N THR A 218 20.68 5.73 -18.73
CA THR A 218 19.96 6.50 -17.71
C THR A 218 20.23 5.90 -16.35
N ILE A 219 20.72 6.73 -15.43
CA ILE A 219 21.07 6.33 -14.06
C ILE A 219 20.34 7.22 -13.06
N ILE A 220 20.07 6.68 -11.87
CA ILE A 220 19.35 7.34 -10.80
C ILE A 220 20.18 7.37 -9.51
N ALA A 221 20.21 8.51 -8.85
CA ALA A 221 20.80 8.65 -7.52
C ALA A 221 19.86 8.10 -6.44
N ARG A 222 20.43 7.41 -5.44
CA ARG A 222 19.67 6.74 -4.37
C ARG A 222 19.84 7.36 -3.00
N GLU A 223 20.78 8.30 -2.87
CA GLU A 223 21.05 9.02 -1.62
C GLU A 223 21.31 10.50 -1.89
N ASN A 224 20.91 11.35 -0.93
CA ASN A 224 21.29 12.76 -0.97
C ASN A 224 22.76 12.91 -0.60
N ALA A 225 23.54 13.61 -1.41
CA ALA A 225 24.95 13.86 -1.10
C ALA A 225 25.43 15.21 -1.61
N LYS A 226 26.37 15.83 -0.86
CA LYS A 226 27.25 16.85 -1.38
C LYS A 226 28.49 16.13 -1.91
N LEU A 227 28.78 16.29 -3.18
CA LEU A 227 29.89 15.60 -3.83
C LEU A 227 31.16 16.46 -3.80
N TYR A 228 32.27 15.80 -3.57
CA TYR A 228 33.59 16.40 -3.52
C TYR A 228 34.59 15.54 -4.30
N THR A 229 35.60 16.18 -4.87
CA THR A 229 36.79 15.47 -5.38
C THR A 229 37.59 14.87 -4.23
N SER A 230 38.56 14.00 -4.54
CA SER A 230 39.56 13.51 -3.58
C SER A 230 40.27 14.65 -2.84
N ASP A 231 40.48 15.78 -3.49
CA ASP A 231 41.15 16.98 -2.93
C ASP A 231 40.14 17.93 -2.23
N SER A 232 38.96 17.42 -1.85
CA SER A 232 37.91 18.15 -1.13
C SER A 232 37.30 19.36 -1.88
N LYS A 233 37.47 19.46 -3.21
CA LYS A 233 36.78 20.46 -4.02
C LYS A 233 35.33 20.08 -4.22
N TYR A 234 34.42 21.00 -3.96
CA TYR A 234 32.98 20.80 -4.14
C TYR A 234 32.62 20.65 -5.62
N LEU A 235 31.92 19.58 -5.97
CA LEU A 235 31.46 19.25 -7.32
C LEU A 235 29.98 19.53 -7.54
N GLY A 236 29.18 19.58 -6.47
CA GLY A 236 27.77 19.79 -6.54
C GLY A 236 27.00 18.98 -5.51
N ARG A 237 25.68 19.05 -5.59
CA ARG A 237 24.76 18.27 -4.76
C ARG A 237 23.95 17.33 -5.65
N VAL A 238 23.81 16.09 -5.20
CA VAL A 238 22.92 15.09 -5.81
C VAL A 238 21.78 14.82 -4.85
N ILE A 239 20.60 14.60 -5.41
CA ILE A 239 19.34 14.41 -4.69
C ILE A 239 18.85 12.97 -4.95
N ASN A 240 18.36 12.31 -3.93
CA ASN A 240 17.73 10.99 -4.07
C ASN A 240 16.54 11.07 -5.06
N GLY A 241 16.54 10.18 -6.05
CA GLY A 241 15.57 10.16 -7.13
C GLY A 241 15.94 11.01 -8.35
N GLN A 242 17.06 11.76 -8.33
CA GLN A 242 17.54 12.54 -9.45
C GLN A 242 18.03 11.64 -10.58
N LEU A 243 17.54 11.89 -11.79
CA LEU A 243 17.83 11.10 -12.99
C LEU A 243 18.89 11.81 -13.84
N PHE A 244 19.83 11.02 -14.33
CA PHE A 244 20.91 11.50 -15.18
C PHE A 244 21.09 10.62 -16.42
N THR A 245 21.55 11.24 -17.50
CA THR A 245 22.15 10.52 -18.61
C THR A 245 23.66 10.46 -18.41
N LEU A 246 24.25 9.27 -18.49
CA LEU A 246 25.69 9.06 -18.42
C LEU A 246 26.34 9.56 -19.71
N THR A 247 27.19 10.57 -19.64
CA THR A 247 27.85 11.20 -20.80
C THR A 247 29.33 10.85 -20.94
N GLY A 248 29.94 10.31 -19.88
CA GLY A 248 31.34 9.88 -19.93
C GLY A 248 31.77 9.10 -18.70
N ILE A 249 32.79 8.26 -18.86
CA ILE A 249 33.41 7.49 -17.79
C ILE A 249 34.91 7.83 -17.80
N ALA A 250 35.42 8.40 -16.70
CA ALA A 250 36.82 8.74 -16.55
C ALA A 250 37.68 7.52 -16.16
N ASP A 251 39.01 7.64 -16.24
CA ASP A 251 39.94 6.53 -15.92
C ASP A 251 39.94 6.18 -14.43
N ASP A 252 39.64 7.13 -13.56
CA ASP A 252 39.48 6.94 -12.12
C ASP A 252 38.10 6.34 -11.73
N GLY A 253 37.23 6.05 -12.71
CA GLY A 253 35.87 5.56 -12.51
C GLY A 253 34.84 6.64 -12.20
N SER A 254 35.21 7.92 -12.17
CA SER A 254 34.27 9.02 -12.03
C SER A 254 33.38 9.14 -13.26
N LEU A 255 32.12 9.52 -13.05
CA LEU A 255 31.10 9.62 -14.09
C LEU A 255 30.83 11.08 -14.46
N SER A 256 30.90 11.40 -15.74
CA SER A 256 30.32 12.63 -16.27
C SER A 256 28.85 12.38 -16.55
N VAL A 257 27.96 13.17 -15.97
CA VAL A 257 26.51 12.96 -16.07
C VAL A 257 25.80 14.26 -16.41
N ARG A 258 24.68 14.14 -17.12
CA ARG A 258 23.77 15.28 -17.43
C ARG A 258 22.42 15.02 -16.79
N ASP A 259 21.96 15.94 -15.97
CA ASP A 259 20.63 15.90 -15.36
C ASP A 259 19.56 15.95 -16.46
N ILE A 260 18.61 15.01 -16.43
CA ILE A 260 17.57 14.88 -17.47
C ILE A 260 16.57 16.02 -17.43
N ASN A 261 16.31 16.59 -16.25
CA ASN A 261 15.30 17.62 -16.08
C ASN A 261 15.87 19.03 -16.36
N THR A 262 17.09 19.32 -15.84
CA THR A 262 17.69 20.65 -15.93
C THR A 262 18.69 20.80 -17.06
N GLY A 263 19.20 19.68 -17.61
CA GLY A 263 20.27 19.68 -18.60
C GLY A 263 21.66 20.00 -18.05
N ASN A 264 21.79 20.25 -16.75
CA ASN A 264 23.06 20.60 -16.12
C ASN A 264 24.02 19.41 -16.10
N GLU A 265 25.29 19.67 -16.38
CA GLU A 265 26.34 18.69 -16.34
C GLU A 265 27.08 18.72 -14.98
N MET A 266 27.43 17.55 -14.49
CA MET A 266 28.23 17.41 -13.29
C MET A 266 29.10 16.16 -13.33
N VAL A 267 30.09 16.10 -12.43
CA VAL A 267 30.93 14.91 -12.22
C VAL A 267 30.50 14.22 -10.93
N VAL A 268 30.27 12.93 -11.02
CA VAL A 268 29.93 12.05 -9.89
C VAL A 268 31.15 11.18 -9.58
N PRO A 269 31.72 11.25 -8.37
CA PRO A 269 32.85 10.40 -7.97
C PRO A 269 32.51 8.92 -8.03
N ALA A 270 33.47 8.08 -8.40
CA ALA A 270 33.32 6.62 -8.46
C ALA A 270 32.83 6.03 -7.13
N SER A 271 33.29 6.58 -6.00
CA SER A 271 32.88 6.14 -4.66
C SER A 271 31.38 6.36 -4.37
N TYR A 272 30.79 7.42 -4.90
CA TYR A 272 29.35 7.65 -4.80
C TYR A 272 28.60 6.79 -5.83
N ALA A 273 29.07 6.72 -7.07
CA ALA A 273 28.41 5.96 -8.13
C ALA A 273 28.29 4.48 -7.77
N SER A 274 29.37 3.87 -7.29
CA SER A 274 29.39 2.46 -6.90
C SER A 274 28.61 2.14 -5.62
N LYS A 275 28.27 3.13 -4.81
CA LYS A 275 27.52 2.95 -3.55
C LYS A 275 26.05 3.30 -3.67
N SER A 276 25.72 4.37 -4.42
CA SER A 276 24.44 5.04 -4.31
C SER A 276 23.79 5.39 -5.67
N MET A 277 24.22 4.77 -6.78
CA MET A 277 23.56 4.91 -8.08
C MET A 277 23.09 3.57 -8.64
N HIS A 278 21.99 3.60 -9.37
CA HIS A 278 21.37 2.45 -10.06
C HIS A 278 20.99 2.80 -11.48
N LEU A 279 20.62 1.80 -12.31
CA LEU A 279 19.89 2.05 -13.55
C LEU A 279 18.55 2.74 -13.26
N GLY A 280 18.13 3.63 -14.13
CA GLY A 280 17.01 4.54 -13.90
C GLY A 280 15.95 4.57 -14.99
N TYR A 281 15.80 3.53 -15.82
CA TYR A 281 14.78 3.46 -16.87
C TYR A 281 13.38 3.18 -16.31
N ALA A 282 13.31 2.31 -15.32
CA ALA A 282 12.08 1.94 -14.61
C ALA A 282 12.14 2.33 -13.13
N THR A 283 10.97 2.47 -12.50
CA THR A 283 10.87 2.88 -11.10
C THR A 283 9.75 2.14 -10.37
N THR A 284 9.75 2.17 -9.04
CA THR A 284 8.63 1.66 -8.24
C THR A 284 7.51 2.69 -8.14
N ILE A 285 6.29 2.22 -7.82
CA ILE A 285 5.08 3.05 -7.64
C ILE A 285 5.35 4.20 -6.65
N HIS A 286 5.94 3.92 -5.49
CA HIS A 286 6.24 4.94 -4.48
C HIS A 286 7.15 6.05 -4.99
N ARG A 287 8.13 5.72 -5.84
CA ARG A 287 9.05 6.71 -6.40
C ARG A 287 8.47 7.46 -7.58
N ALA A 288 7.48 6.88 -8.25
CA ALA A 288 6.77 7.55 -9.33
C ALA A 288 5.84 8.65 -8.80
N GLN A 289 5.55 8.70 -7.48
CA GLN A 289 4.73 9.77 -6.91
C GLN A 289 5.38 11.13 -7.15
N GLY A 290 4.58 12.12 -7.52
CA GLY A 290 5.04 13.44 -7.95
C GLY A 290 5.50 13.52 -9.42
N ALA A 291 5.86 12.41 -10.07
CA ALA A 291 6.24 12.43 -11.49
C ALA A 291 5.05 12.77 -12.40
N THR A 292 5.36 13.43 -13.52
CA THR A 292 4.37 13.73 -14.57
C THR A 292 5.02 13.53 -15.95
N VAL A 293 4.43 12.63 -16.74
CA VAL A 293 4.89 12.24 -18.08
C VAL A 293 3.74 12.28 -19.10
N ASP A 294 4.02 12.02 -20.39
CA ASP A 294 2.95 11.88 -21.38
C ASP A 294 2.23 10.51 -21.23
N VAL A 295 3.00 9.43 -21.08
CA VAL A 295 2.50 8.06 -21.05
C VAL A 295 3.09 7.28 -19.88
N THR A 296 2.28 6.49 -19.21
CA THR A 296 2.73 5.58 -18.14
C THR A 296 2.44 4.13 -18.51
N HIS A 297 3.42 3.28 -18.25
CA HIS A 297 3.31 1.82 -18.34
C HIS A 297 3.48 1.21 -16.95
N ALA A 298 2.38 0.79 -16.33
CA ALA A 298 2.37 0.26 -14.97
C ALA A 298 2.23 -1.27 -14.98
N VAL A 299 3.28 -1.99 -14.61
CA VAL A 299 3.21 -3.44 -14.35
C VAL A 299 2.78 -3.64 -12.91
N VAL A 300 1.62 -4.27 -12.72
CA VAL A 300 0.98 -4.41 -11.41
C VAL A 300 0.53 -5.85 -11.17
N ASP A 301 0.60 -6.26 -9.93
CA ASP A 301 0.10 -7.55 -9.44
C ASP A 301 -0.76 -7.36 -8.20
N THR A 302 -1.28 -8.46 -7.65
CA THR A 302 -2.14 -8.42 -6.46
C THR A 302 -1.46 -7.94 -5.18
N SER A 303 -0.15 -7.65 -5.17
CA SER A 303 0.54 -7.03 -4.03
C SER A 303 0.27 -5.52 -3.93
N VAL A 304 -0.14 -4.87 -5.03
CA VAL A 304 -0.51 -3.44 -5.09
C VAL A 304 -1.87 -3.21 -4.45
N ASP A 305 -2.05 -2.14 -3.72
CA ASP A 305 -3.33 -1.69 -3.17
C ASP A 305 -3.97 -0.58 -4.03
N ARG A 306 -5.16 -0.13 -3.62
CA ARG A 306 -5.89 0.94 -4.32
C ARG A 306 -5.05 2.20 -4.51
N ALA A 307 -4.39 2.67 -3.46
CA ALA A 307 -3.59 3.89 -3.50
C ALA A 307 -2.40 3.76 -4.46
N GLY A 308 -1.75 2.60 -4.45
CA GLY A 308 -0.66 2.28 -5.37
C GLY A 308 -1.13 2.26 -6.83
N LEU A 309 -2.26 1.59 -7.12
CA LEU A 309 -2.83 1.56 -8.47
C LEU A 309 -3.24 2.97 -8.92
N TYR A 310 -3.90 3.75 -8.06
CA TYR A 310 -4.26 5.12 -8.36
C TYR A 310 -3.02 5.97 -8.69
N VAL A 311 -1.95 5.88 -7.92
CA VAL A 311 -0.69 6.57 -8.23
C VAL A 311 -0.12 6.11 -9.56
N ALA A 312 -0.04 4.80 -9.81
CA ALA A 312 0.53 4.24 -11.03
C ALA A 312 -0.23 4.66 -12.30
N MET A 313 -1.58 4.70 -12.21
CA MET A 313 -2.48 5.02 -13.32
C MET A 313 -2.78 6.52 -13.49
N THR A 314 -2.05 7.39 -12.79
CA THR A 314 -2.27 8.84 -12.85
C THR A 314 -1.02 9.66 -13.14
N ARG A 315 0.08 9.02 -13.52
CA ARG A 315 1.34 9.75 -13.84
C ARG A 315 1.34 10.30 -15.28
N GLY A 316 0.64 9.64 -16.19
CA GLY A 316 0.51 10.05 -17.58
C GLY A 316 -0.53 11.15 -17.79
N LYS A 317 -0.18 12.17 -18.60
CA LYS A 317 -1.12 13.22 -19.02
C LYS A 317 -2.07 12.75 -20.11
N LYS A 318 -1.58 11.86 -21.01
CA LYS A 318 -2.30 11.42 -22.20
C LYS A 318 -2.77 9.98 -22.08
N GLU A 319 -1.89 9.09 -21.61
CA GLU A 319 -2.18 7.66 -21.54
C GLU A 319 -1.66 7.07 -20.24
N ASN A 320 -2.44 6.21 -19.61
CA ASN A 320 -2.05 5.43 -18.43
C ASN A 320 -2.39 3.96 -18.69
N ARG A 321 -1.38 3.14 -18.96
CA ARG A 321 -1.54 1.73 -19.33
C ARG A 321 -1.18 0.82 -18.17
N ALA A 322 -2.04 -0.16 -17.91
CA ALA A 322 -1.82 -1.21 -16.91
C ALA A 322 -1.49 -2.54 -17.58
N TYR A 323 -0.46 -3.19 -17.09
CA TYR A 323 -0.03 -4.54 -17.44
C TYR A 323 -0.22 -5.40 -16.20
N ALA A 324 -1.39 -6.05 -16.11
CA ALA A 324 -1.79 -6.84 -14.95
C ALA A 324 -1.18 -8.24 -15.02
N VAL A 325 -0.45 -8.62 -13.98
CA VAL A 325 0.08 -9.98 -13.85
C VAL A 325 -1.03 -10.91 -13.40
N CYS A 326 -1.43 -11.82 -14.30
CA CYS A 326 -2.55 -12.75 -14.14
C CYS A 326 -2.00 -14.16 -13.83
N GLU A 327 -1.45 -14.33 -12.63
CA GLU A 327 -0.95 -15.62 -12.15
C GLU A 327 -1.92 -16.21 -11.12
N PRO A 328 -2.18 -17.54 -11.13
CA PRO A 328 -2.99 -18.15 -10.10
C PRO A 328 -2.35 -17.93 -8.74
N THR A 329 -3.12 -17.45 -7.77
CA THR A 329 -2.63 -17.33 -6.38
C THR A 329 -2.64 -18.73 -5.77
N VAL A 330 -1.47 -19.32 -5.55
CA VAL A 330 -1.35 -20.55 -4.77
C VAL A 330 -1.46 -20.16 -3.30
N ASP A 331 -2.60 -20.42 -2.68
CA ASP A 331 -2.77 -20.29 -1.23
C ASP A 331 -2.01 -21.43 -0.53
N LEU A 332 -0.79 -21.12 -0.06
CA LEU A 332 0.05 -22.08 0.68
C LEU A 332 -0.44 -22.31 2.12
N SER A 333 -1.50 -21.64 2.57
CA SER A 333 -2.03 -21.76 3.93
C SER A 333 -3.04 -22.89 4.11
N ALA A 334 -3.50 -23.55 3.04
CA ALA A 334 -4.39 -24.67 3.13
C ALA A 334 -3.60 -25.95 3.45
N GLU A 335 -3.75 -26.47 4.65
CA GLU A 335 -3.20 -27.79 5.09
C GLU A 335 -3.68 -28.97 4.21
N ASP A 336 -4.57 -28.73 3.26
CA ASP A 336 -5.16 -29.71 2.32
C ASP A 336 -4.48 -29.75 0.93
N ALA A 337 -3.31 -29.18 0.76
CA ALA A 337 -2.60 -29.11 -0.54
C ALA A 337 -2.22 -30.50 -1.14
N HIS A 338 -2.53 -31.60 -0.48
CA HIS A 338 -2.17 -32.93 -0.94
C HIS A 338 -3.24 -33.68 -1.75
N MET A 339 -4.43 -33.11 -1.97
CA MET A 339 -5.54 -33.86 -2.60
C MET A 339 -6.27 -33.12 -3.75
N HIS A 340 -5.84 -31.95 -4.14
CA HIS A 340 -6.38 -31.37 -5.36
C HIS A 340 -5.37 -31.46 -6.49
N SER A 341 -5.61 -32.42 -7.39
CA SER A 341 -5.09 -32.36 -8.76
C SER A 341 -5.30 -30.94 -9.28
N ALA A 342 -4.32 -30.41 -10.02
CA ALA A 342 -4.43 -29.16 -10.75
C ALA A 342 -5.73 -29.17 -11.59
N GLY A 343 -6.83 -28.82 -10.98
CA GLY A 343 -8.05 -28.44 -11.64
C GLY A 343 -7.78 -27.07 -12.22
N ASP A 344 -8.13 -26.92 -13.47
CA ASP A 344 -8.15 -25.72 -14.28
C ASP A 344 -8.84 -24.56 -13.52
N HIS A 345 -8.13 -23.92 -12.58
CA HIS A 345 -8.48 -22.60 -12.13
C HIS A 345 -7.94 -21.68 -13.21
N ASP A 346 -8.80 -21.28 -14.12
CA ASP A 346 -8.51 -20.26 -15.10
C ASP A 346 -7.79 -19.10 -14.42
N ALA A 347 -6.62 -18.72 -14.93
CA ALA A 347 -5.88 -17.58 -14.40
C ALA A 347 -6.81 -16.35 -14.44
N PRO A 348 -6.78 -15.50 -13.39
CA PRO A 348 -7.68 -14.36 -13.33
C PRO A 348 -7.45 -13.44 -14.53
N THR A 349 -8.50 -12.84 -15.04
CA THR A 349 -8.40 -11.82 -16.10
C THR A 349 -7.76 -10.54 -15.55
N ALA A 350 -7.23 -9.70 -16.43
CA ALA A 350 -6.68 -8.40 -16.06
C ALA A 350 -7.70 -7.53 -15.30
N ALA A 351 -8.97 -7.57 -15.71
CA ALA A 351 -10.04 -6.83 -15.05
C ALA A 351 -10.28 -7.33 -13.62
N GLU A 352 -10.26 -8.64 -13.40
CA GLU A 352 -10.41 -9.23 -12.07
C GLU A 352 -9.25 -8.89 -11.15
N VAL A 353 -8.01 -8.93 -11.64
CA VAL A 353 -6.82 -8.51 -10.89
C VAL A 353 -6.91 -7.05 -10.49
N LEU A 354 -7.20 -6.15 -11.43
CA LEU A 354 -7.30 -4.72 -11.16
C LEU A 354 -8.49 -4.40 -10.24
N ALA A 355 -9.63 -5.09 -10.41
CA ALA A 355 -10.78 -4.93 -9.52
C ALA A 355 -10.45 -5.42 -8.09
N ALA A 356 -9.69 -6.50 -7.93
CA ALA A 356 -9.23 -6.97 -6.62
C ALA A 356 -8.30 -5.95 -5.94
N ILE A 357 -7.38 -5.35 -6.71
CA ILE A 357 -6.51 -4.25 -6.23
C ILE A 357 -7.36 -3.06 -5.77
N LEU A 358 -8.33 -2.61 -6.55
CA LEU A 358 -9.20 -1.47 -6.22
C LEU A 358 -10.04 -1.68 -4.96
N ARG A 359 -10.46 -2.92 -4.68
CA ARG A 359 -11.20 -3.25 -3.44
C ARG A 359 -10.32 -3.25 -2.20
N ARG A 360 -9.00 -3.38 -2.36
CA ARG A 360 -8.06 -3.45 -1.24
C ARG A 360 -7.61 -2.06 -0.82
N ASP A 361 -8.23 -1.55 0.24
CA ASP A 361 -7.84 -0.30 0.90
C ASP A 361 -6.96 -0.63 2.12
N THR A 362 -5.69 -0.28 2.06
CA THR A 362 -4.71 -0.53 3.13
C THR A 362 -4.29 0.75 3.84
N HIS A 363 -5.07 1.84 3.68
CA HIS A 363 -4.76 3.09 4.36
C HIS A 363 -4.73 2.89 5.88
N GLN A 364 -3.65 3.36 6.48
CA GLN A 364 -3.55 3.39 7.93
C GLN A 364 -4.54 4.40 8.51
N ALA A 365 -5.42 3.93 9.40
CA ALA A 365 -6.25 4.82 10.19
C ALA A 365 -5.40 5.52 11.26
N SER A 366 -5.67 6.80 11.54
CA SER A 366 -5.08 7.46 12.71
C SER A 366 -5.65 6.84 13.99
N ALA A 367 -4.91 6.93 15.12
CA ALA A 367 -5.40 6.48 16.41
C ALA A 367 -6.77 7.12 16.76
N THR A 368 -6.96 8.39 16.41
CA THR A 368 -8.23 9.10 16.59
C THR A 368 -9.35 8.56 15.70
N ALA A 369 -9.05 8.22 14.45
CA ALA A 369 -10.01 7.62 13.54
C ALA A 369 -10.42 6.22 14.02
N THR A 370 -9.47 5.38 14.43
CA THR A 370 -9.73 4.06 15.01
C THR A 370 -10.59 4.15 16.25
N LEU A 371 -10.26 5.08 17.18
CA LEU A 371 -11.06 5.28 18.39
C LEU A 371 -12.50 5.70 18.04
N ARG A 372 -12.68 6.59 17.08
CA ARG A 372 -14.01 7.06 16.64
C ARG A 372 -14.82 5.91 16.00
N GLU A 373 -14.18 5.08 15.20
CA GLU A 373 -14.82 3.88 14.60
C GLU A 373 -15.24 2.90 15.70
N GLU A 374 -14.37 2.61 16.66
CA GLU A 374 -14.68 1.72 17.78
C GLU A 374 -15.81 2.28 18.65
N MET A 375 -15.81 3.59 18.93
CA MET A 375 -16.90 4.24 19.69
C MET A 375 -18.22 4.20 18.93
N THR A 376 -18.20 4.40 17.62
CA THR A 376 -19.40 4.30 16.78
C THR A 376 -19.88 2.85 16.70
N GLY A 377 -18.97 1.90 16.49
CA GLY A 377 -19.28 0.47 16.46
C GLY A 377 -19.77 -0.06 17.82
N ALA A 378 -19.32 0.53 18.94
CA ALA A 378 -19.80 0.15 20.27
C ALA A 378 -21.29 0.48 20.50
N THR A 379 -21.83 1.42 19.75
CA THR A 379 -23.25 1.81 19.78
C THR A 379 -24.06 1.27 18.62
N ASP A 380 -23.45 0.52 17.70
CA ASP A 380 -24.14 -0.11 16.58
C ASP A 380 -25.06 -1.25 17.07
N PRO A 381 -26.39 -1.15 16.87
CA PRO A 381 -27.33 -2.17 17.32
C PRO A 381 -27.05 -3.55 16.76
N ALA A 382 -26.58 -3.66 15.49
CA ALA A 382 -26.27 -4.94 14.87
C ALA A 382 -25.06 -5.62 15.51
N ARG A 383 -24.02 -4.84 15.85
CA ARG A 383 -22.85 -5.34 16.58
C ARG A 383 -23.20 -5.76 18.00
N ILE A 384 -24.01 -4.96 18.68
CA ILE A 384 -24.47 -5.27 20.06
C ILE A 384 -25.31 -6.54 20.04
N GLU A 385 -26.24 -6.70 19.08
CA GLU A 385 -27.06 -7.90 18.94
C GLU A 385 -26.20 -9.14 18.67
N ALA A 386 -25.21 -9.04 17.78
CA ALA A 386 -24.30 -10.16 17.48
C ALA A 386 -23.49 -10.57 18.72
N LEU A 387 -22.94 -9.59 19.47
CA LEU A 387 -22.23 -9.83 20.73
C LEU A 387 -23.13 -10.44 21.80
N TYR A 388 -24.37 -9.93 21.93
CA TYR A 388 -25.34 -10.47 22.86
C TYR A 388 -25.69 -11.94 22.52
N ARG A 389 -26.00 -12.24 21.25
CA ARG A 389 -26.28 -13.62 20.81
C ARG A 389 -25.10 -14.54 21.10
N HIS A 390 -23.90 -14.12 20.74
CA HIS A 390 -22.70 -14.92 21.04
C HIS A 390 -22.51 -15.14 22.55
N GLY A 391 -22.77 -14.13 23.37
CA GLY A 391 -22.73 -14.26 24.84
C GLY A 391 -23.76 -15.23 25.39
N VAL A 392 -24.98 -15.22 24.84
CA VAL A 392 -26.06 -16.16 25.18
C VAL A 392 -25.66 -17.58 24.80
N ASP A 393 -25.12 -17.80 23.60
CA ASP A 393 -24.68 -19.11 23.13
C ASP A 393 -23.56 -19.67 24.01
N LEU A 394 -22.56 -18.85 24.37
CA LEU A 394 -21.48 -19.27 25.29
C LEU A 394 -22.01 -19.62 26.68
N ALA A 395 -22.93 -18.81 27.22
CA ALA A 395 -23.55 -19.07 28.52
C ALA A 395 -24.36 -20.37 28.50
N ALA A 396 -25.13 -20.60 27.42
CA ALA A 396 -25.92 -21.85 27.25
C ALA A 396 -25.01 -23.07 27.12
N GLN A 397 -23.91 -23.01 26.39
CA GLN A 397 -22.92 -24.07 26.29
C GLN A 397 -22.24 -24.37 27.64
N ALA A 398 -21.84 -23.33 28.38
CA ALA A 398 -21.26 -23.47 29.72
C ALA A 398 -22.27 -24.10 30.70
N PHE A 399 -23.53 -23.68 30.63
CA PHE A 399 -24.61 -24.23 31.43
C PHE A 399 -24.83 -25.72 31.08
N THR A 400 -24.89 -26.07 29.80
CA THR A 400 -25.03 -27.47 29.34
C THR A 400 -23.88 -28.33 29.87
N SER A 401 -22.63 -27.85 29.68
CA SER A 401 -21.44 -28.59 30.09
C SER A 401 -21.37 -28.84 31.61
N SER A 402 -21.90 -27.90 32.40
CA SER A 402 -21.88 -27.99 33.87
C SER A 402 -23.06 -28.76 34.46
N THR A 403 -24.21 -28.77 33.78
CA THR A 403 -25.45 -29.35 34.35
C THR A 403 -25.83 -30.69 33.76
N LEU A 404 -25.80 -30.84 32.45
CA LEU A 404 -26.26 -32.02 31.75
C LEU A 404 -25.61 -33.33 32.25
N PRO A 405 -24.29 -33.44 32.51
CA PRO A 405 -23.69 -34.67 33.02
C PRO A 405 -24.32 -35.13 34.33
N THR A 406 -24.61 -34.18 35.26
CA THR A 406 -25.25 -34.52 36.55
C THR A 406 -26.63 -35.13 36.38
N TYR A 407 -27.40 -34.64 35.41
CA TYR A 407 -28.73 -35.17 35.11
C TYR A 407 -28.68 -36.52 34.40
N ILE A 408 -27.71 -36.76 33.54
CA ILE A 408 -27.45 -38.05 32.90
C ILE A 408 -27.04 -39.11 33.96
N ASP A 409 -26.14 -38.74 34.88
CA ASP A 409 -25.67 -39.63 35.96
C ASP A 409 -26.80 -40.04 36.91
N ALA A 410 -27.85 -39.25 37.03
CA ALA A 410 -29.03 -39.56 37.82
C ALA A 410 -30.00 -40.56 37.14
N LEU A 411 -29.82 -40.84 35.84
CA LEU A 411 -30.63 -41.81 35.11
C LEU A 411 -30.32 -43.27 35.55
N PRO A 412 -31.31 -44.21 35.48
CA PRO A 412 -31.04 -45.64 35.64
C PRO A 412 -29.93 -46.11 34.70
N ARG A 413 -29.02 -46.94 35.21
CA ARG A 413 -27.84 -47.44 34.45
C ARG A 413 -28.19 -48.03 33.08
N LEU A 414 -29.40 -48.50 32.90
CA LEU A 414 -29.87 -49.04 31.61
C LEU A 414 -29.86 -47.98 30.51
N TYR A 415 -30.22 -46.75 30.84
CA TYR A 415 -30.30 -45.63 29.88
C TYR A 415 -28.99 -44.83 29.80
N GLY A 416 -28.28 -44.70 30.93
CA GLY A 416 -27.04 -43.93 31.02
C GLY A 416 -25.89 -44.49 30.15
N ARG A 417 -25.86 -45.81 29.89
CA ARG A 417 -24.84 -46.46 29.05
C ARG A 417 -24.83 -46.00 27.59
N HIS A 418 -25.93 -45.44 27.11
CA HIS A 418 -26.09 -44.95 25.75
C HIS A 418 -25.83 -43.45 25.61
N LEU A 419 -25.56 -42.76 26.74
CA LEU A 419 -25.38 -41.31 26.83
C LEU A 419 -23.96 -40.94 27.32
N GLU A 420 -22.95 -41.64 26.77
CA GLU A 420 -21.55 -41.30 27.05
C GLU A 420 -21.12 -40.06 26.26
N PRO A 421 -20.33 -39.13 26.87
CA PRO A 421 -19.80 -37.96 26.16
C PRO A 421 -19.08 -38.35 24.87
N GLY A 422 -19.41 -37.67 23.77
CA GLY A 422 -18.86 -37.93 22.43
C GLY A 422 -19.62 -39.00 21.63
N GLY A 423 -20.72 -39.56 22.18
CA GLY A 423 -21.62 -40.40 21.42
C GLY A 423 -22.77 -39.64 20.79
N ASP A 424 -23.29 -40.08 19.64
CA ASP A 424 -24.35 -39.41 18.87
C ASP A 424 -25.58 -39.05 19.71
N GLN A 425 -25.97 -39.92 20.67
CA GLN A 425 -27.10 -39.66 21.56
C GLN A 425 -26.84 -38.60 22.60
N TYR A 426 -25.62 -38.53 23.14
CA TYR A 426 -25.18 -37.48 24.06
C TYR A 426 -25.15 -36.13 23.32
N ASP A 427 -24.58 -36.12 22.13
CA ASP A 427 -24.45 -34.86 21.34
C ASP A 427 -25.82 -34.32 20.90
N ALA A 428 -26.76 -35.20 20.57
CA ALA A 428 -28.14 -34.78 20.26
C ALA A 428 -28.85 -34.18 21.47
N LEU A 429 -28.65 -34.76 22.66
CA LEU A 429 -29.19 -34.29 23.92
C LEU A 429 -28.52 -32.97 24.35
N ALA A 430 -27.21 -32.88 24.26
CA ALA A 430 -26.46 -31.69 24.58
C ALA A 430 -26.89 -30.49 23.70
N ARG A 431 -27.11 -30.72 22.40
CA ARG A 431 -27.68 -29.68 21.50
C ARG A 431 -29.07 -29.25 21.95
N ALA A 432 -29.99 -30.20 22.23
CA ALA A 432 -31.33 -29.85 22.69
C ALA A 432 -31.31 -29.07 24.02
N TRP A 433 -30.43 -29.45 24.95
CA TRP A 433 -30.22 -28.76 26.23
C TRP A 433 -29.72 -27.34 26.05
N THR A 434 -28.74 -27.16 25.16
CA THR A 434 -28.21 -25.85 24.81
C THR A 434 -29.26 -25.00 24.11
N ASP A 435 -30.00 -25.55 23.14
CA ASP A 435 -31.06 -24.86 22.40
C ASP A 435 -32.15 -24.37 23.37
N ALA A 436 -32.59 -25.18 24.31
CA ALA A 436 -33.57 -24.77 25.32
C ALA A 436 -33.02 -23.63 26.21
N ALA A 437 -31.78 -23.73 26.68
CA ALA A 437 -31.15 -22.66 27.47
C ALA A 437 -30.96 -21.36 26.67
N THR A 438 -30.63 -21.44 25.39
CA THR A 438 -30.48 -20.30 24.50
C THR A 438 -31.82 -19.58 24.27
N THR A 439 -32.92 -20.32 24.21
CA THR A 439 -34.28 -19.77 24.04
C THR A 439 -34.91 -19.31 25.35
N GLY A 440 -34.19 -19.41 26.48
CA GLY A 440 -34.63 -18.92 27.79
C GLY A 440 -35.46 -19.95 28.58
N HIS A 441 -35.48 -21.21 28.14
CA HIS A 441 -36.12 -22.27 28.87
C HIS A 441 -35.08 -23.01 29.73
N ASP A 442 -35.44 -23.33 30.98
CA ASP A 442 -34.58 -24.16 31.82
C ASP A 442 -34.85 -25.65 31.53
N PRO A 443 -33.93 -26.36 30.84
CA PRO A 443 -34.14 -27.75 30.49
C PRO A 443 -34.21 -28.65 31.73
N ARG A 444 -33.78 -28.20 32.90
CA ARG A 444 -33.89 -28.92 34.16
C ARG A 444 -35.35 -29.06 34.62
N GLU A 445 -36.18 -28.08 34.34
CA GLU A 445 -37.61 -28.12 34.64
C GLU A 445 -38.35 -29.14 33.76
N LEU A 446 -37.89 -29.32 32.53
CA LEU A 446 -38.46 -30.25 31.55
C LEU A 446 -37.96 -31.70 31.76
N TRP A 447 -36.90 -31.89 32.53
CA TRP A 447 -36.20 -33.19 32.65
C TRP A 447 -37.09 -34.32 33.13
N ALA A 448 -37.91 -34.08 34.14
CA ALA A 448 -38.79 -35.13 34.72
C ALA A 448 -39.81 -35.65 33.68
N GLU A 449 -40.39 -34.75 32.89
CA GLU A 449 -41.32 -35.07 31.82
C GLU A 449 -40.59 -35.70 30.62
N ALA A 450 -39.45 -35.16 30.23
CA ALA A 450 -38.64 -35.65 29.12
C ALA A 450 -38.10 -37.06 29.36
N THR A 451 -37.87 -37.48 30.60
CA THR A 451 -37.38 -38.82 30.98
C THR A 451 -38.46 -39.79 31.38
N ALA A 452 -39.75 -39.41 31.36
CA ALA A 452 -40.87 -40.30 31.68
C ALA A 452 -41.04 -41.40 30.59
N ASN A 453 -41.40 -42.62 31.01
CA ASN A 453 -41.73 -43.74 30.11
C ASN A 453 -40.68 -44.06 29.04
N LEU A 454 -39.39 -44.12 29.41
CA LEU A 454 -38.29 -44.50 28.51
C LEU A 454 -38.12 -46.02 28.31
N GLU A 455 -38.92 -46.85 28.98
CA GLU A 455 -38.78 -48.32 29.03
C GLU A 455 -38.90 -48.99 27.64
N THR A 456 -39.56 -48.37 26.72
CA THR A 456 -39.77 -48.87 25.35
C THR A 456 -38.95 -48.11 24.28
N ALA A 457 -38.04 -47.20 24.69
CA ALA A 457 -37.28 -46.39 23.78
C ALA A 457 -36.03 -47.11 23.26
N ASP A 458 -35.93 -47.34 21.96
CA ASP A 458 -34.72 -47.85 21.30
C ASP A 458 -33.57 -46.87 21.36
N ASN A 459 -33.87 -45.57 21.39
CA ASN A 459 -32.90 -44.46 21.47
C ASN A 459 -33.33 -43.44 22.55
N PRO A 460 -33.00 -43.70 23.84
CA PRO A 460 -33.43 -42.83 24.94
C PRO A 460 -32.93 -41.36 24.79
N GLY A 461 -31.70 -41.16 24.32
CA GLY A 461 -31.13 -39.82 24.14
C GLY A 461 -31.90 -39.00 23.11
N ALA A 462 -32.28 -39.59 21.98
CA ALA A 462 -33.07 -38.89 20.96
C ALA A 462 -34.50 -38.57 21.46
N VAL A 463 -35.11 -39.46 22.24
CA VAL A 463 -36.45 -39.21 22.82
C VAL A 463 -36.39 -38.10 23.83
N ILE A 464 -35.40 -38.06 24.73
CA ILE A 464 -35.23 -36.97 25.70
C ILE A 464 -34.94 -35.66 25.00
N ALA A 465 -34.03 -35.65 24.01
CA ALA A 465 -33.69 -34.47 23.21
C ALA A 465 -34.92 -33.91 22.47
N HIS A 466 -35.79 -34.77 21.93
CA HIS A 466 -37.00 -34.33 21.25
C HIS A 466 -38.03 -33.71 22.22
N ARG A 467 -38.10 -34.18 23.45
CA ARG A 467 -39.05 -33.68 24.46
C ARG A 467 -38.59 -32.42 25.17
N ILE A 468 -37.27 -32.15 25.15
CA ILE A 468 -36.66 -30.91 25.69
C ILE A 468 -36.78 -29.76 24.67
N ARG A 469 -36.77 -30.03 23.37
CA ARG A 469 -37.03 -29.03 22.30
C ARG A 469 -38.48 -28.58 22.28
#